data_32ea913622e4efa740956786a5a4cd09
#
_entry.id   32ea913622e4efa740956786a5a4cd09
#
_cell.length_a   1.000
_cell.length_b   1.000
_cell.length_c   1.000
_cell.angle_alpha   90.00
_cell.angle_beta   90.00
_cell.angle_gamma   90.00
#
_symmetry.space_group_name_H-M   'P 1'
#
loop_
_entity.id
_entity.type
_entity.pdbx_description
1 polymer ?
#
loop_
_entity_poly.entity_id
_entity_poly.type
_entity_poly.pdbx_seq_one_letter_code
_entity_poly.pdbx_strand_id
1 'polypeptide(L)'
;MDLTLNEVLKAIDGELLIKNNEGNFEKISTDTRKIDKNSLFIALKGNNFNGNNYVVEAIKAGATVAIIDEVNFKLEELNGKGTVIKVNDSKTALGALAKYYREKLGIKVVGITGSTGKTSTKDLVAAFLSGKYSVFKTKGNFNNEIGLPLMIFELDSSYDIAVLEMGTNNFNEIHRLANIARPDMAIITNVGVSHIEYLKTRENILKEKFSITDFFKKNNTLVVNYENDMLQKVNESNEFKIEKIGYDKKYDLYAENIELTEESTSFDAVNSNGERHRFKLNMVGEHNILNALLGIRISENFGITFEEMELGLNNFEATSMRLEFIKKNNFTIINDCYNASPDSMKSALSVLKTYSGSRKIAVLGDMGELGEHAKSSHEMVGQDAIGKADIVLTTGEFREDYKSGFGKDTVTFNCKEELKNYLCNLIKDGDVILVKASRSAKFEDIVKNIEAL
;
A
#
# COMPACT_ATOMS: atom_id res chain seq x y z
N MET A 1 -24.30 3.09 -7.04
CA MET A 1 -23.52 2.96 -8.31
C MET A 1 -24.45 3.21 -9.47
N ASP A 2 -24.08 4.01 -10.45
CA ASP A 2 -24.90 4.37 -11.61
C ASP A 2 -24.31 3.75 -12.88
N LEU A 3 -24.60 2.46 -13.09
CA LEU A 3 -24.25 1.70 -14.29
C LEU A 3 -25.45 0.91 -14.77
N THR A 4 -25.74 0.98 -16.07
CA THR A 4 -26.75 0.17 -16.74
C THR A 4 -26.17 -1.15 -17.26
N LEU A 5 -27.01 -2.16 -17.48
CA LEU A 5 -26.62 -3.44 -18.09
C LEU A 5 -25.90 -3.25 -19.45
N ASN A 6 -26.37 -2.32 -20.25
CA ASN A 6 -25.76 -2.03 -21.57
C ASN A 6 -24.37 -1.42 -21.44
N GLU A 7 -24.15 -0.55 -20.45
CA GLU A 7 -22.82 -0.02 -20.16
C GLU A 7 -21.86 -1.10 -19.67
N VAL A 8 -22.34 -2.03 -18.83
CA VAL A 8 -21.55 -3.19 -18.38
C VAL A 8 -21.14 -4.03 -19.59
N LEU A 9 -22.09 -4.45 -20.42
CA LEU A 9 -21.81 -5.25 -21.62
C LEU A 9 -20.78 -4.60 -22.52
N LYS A 10 -20.92 -3.29 -22.78
CA LYS A 10 -19.96 -2.52 -23.59
C LYS A 10 -18.59 -2.42 -22.93
N ALA A 11 -18.52 -2.21 -21.61
CA ALA A 11 -17.27 -2.03 -20.89
C ALA A 11 -16.41 -3.30 -20.89
N ILE A 12 -17.04 -4.48 -20.80
CA ILE A 12 -16.34 -5.77 -20.65
C ILE A 12 -16.30 -6.61 -21.94
N ASP A 13 -16.86 -6.12 -23.05
CA ASP A 13 -17.03 -6.89 -24.31
C ASP A 13 -17.65 -8.28 -24.05
N GLY A 14 -18.75 -8.28 -23.26
CA GLY A 14 -19.38 -9.50 -22.77
C GLY A 14 -20.53 -9.97 -23.63
N GLU A 15 -20.69 -11.30 -23.72
CA GLU A 15 -21.83 -11.97 -24.38
C GLU A 15 -22.95 -12.21 -23.36
N LEU A 16 -24.18 -11.77 -23.72
CA LEU A 16 -25.35 -11.99 -22.89
C LEU A 16 -25.87 -13.43 -23.07
N LEU A 17 -25.64 -14.33 -22.13
CA LEU A 17 -26.13 -15.71 -22.19
C LEU A 17 -27.58 -15.82 -21.76
N ILE A 18 -27.99 -15.09 -20.74
CA ILE A 18 -29.37 -15.09 -20.21
C ILE A 18 -29.73 -13.68 -19.76
N LYS A 19 -30.94 -13.24 -20.10
CA LYS A 19 -31.54 -12.00 -19.63
C LYS A 19 -32.87 -12.29 -18.93
N ASN A 20 -32.88 -12.36 -17.62
CA ASN A 20 -34.06 -12.56 -16.82
C ASN A 20 -34.58 -11.29 -16.14
N ASN A 21 -33.80 -10.20 -16.14
CA ASN A 21 -34.17 -8.91 -15.58
C ASN A 21 -33.41 -7.77 -16.29
N GLU A 22 -33.76 -6.51 -16.00
CA GLU A 22 -33.12 -5.32 -16.58
C GLU A 22 -31.68 -5.05 -16.02
N GLY A 23 -31.22 -5.90 -15.10
CA GLY A 23 -29.84 -5.84 -14.62
C GLY A 23 -29.51 -4.63 -13.74
N ASN A 24 -30.49 -4.10 -13.01
CA ASN A 24 -30.21 -3.05 -12.02
C ASN A 24 -29.42 -3.62 -10.86
N PHE A 25 -28.30 -2.99 -10.52
CA PHE A 25 -27.47 -3.36 -9.39
C PHE A 25 -26.88 -2.11 -8.72
N GLU A 26 -26.63 -2.24 -7.43
CA GLU A 26 -26.13 -1.14 -6.58
C GLU A 26 -24.68 -1.35 -6.15
N LYS A 27 -24.24 -2.61 -6.12
CA LYS A 27 -22.92 -3.03 -5.65
C LYS A 27 -22.31 -4.09 -6.55
N ILE A 28 -20.98 -4.16 -6.56
CA ILE A 28 -20.21 -5.22 -7.21
C ILE A 28 -19.50 -6.05 -6.15
N SER A 29 -19.58 -7.37 -6.26
CA SER A 29 -18.90 -8.31 -5.36
C SER A 29 -18.23 -9.45 -6.12
N THR A 30 -17.09 -9.90 -5.61
CA THR A 30 -16.39 -11.11 -6.06
C THR A 30 -16.47 -12.22 -5.01
N ASP A 31 -17.21 -12.01 -3.90
CA ASP A 31 -17.34 -12.94 -2.76
C ASP A 31 -18.83 -13.20 -2.49
N THR A 32 -19.27 -14.44 -2.67
CA THR A 32 -20.70 -14.84 -2.47
C THR A 32 -21.19 -14.61 -1.05
N ARG A 33 -20.30 -14.63 -0.05
CA ARG A 33 -20.64 -14.36 1.36
C ARG A 33 -20.97 -12.87 1.62
N LYS A 34 -20.64 -11.99 0.67
CA LYS A 34 -20.85 -10.53 0.73
C LYS A 34 -21.84 -10.05 -0.33
N ILE A 35 -22.65 -10.94 -0.85
CA ILE A 35 -23.70 -10.57 -1.78
C ILE A 35 -24.85 -9.92 -1.01
N ASP A 36 -25.15 -8.69 -1.39
CA ASP A 36 -26.35 -7.97 -0.99
C ASP A 36 -27.42 -8.08 -2.08
N LYS A 37 -28.67 -7.73 -1.74
CA LYS A 37 -29.74 -7.60 -2.74
C LYS A 37 -29.32 -6.57 -3.80
N ASN A 38 -29.62 -6.85 -5.05
CA ASN A 38 -29.23 -6.04 -6.20
C ASN A 38 -27.70 -5.92 -6.40
N SER A 39 -26.94 -6.99 -6.16
CA SER A 39 -25.50 -7.03 -6.48
C SER A 39 -25.25 -7.53 -7.90
N LEU A 40 -24.13 -7.08 -8.49
CA LEU A 40 -23.48 -7.71 -9.62
C LEU A 40 -22.35 -8.59 -9.06
N PHE A 41 -22.40 -9.88 -9.36
CA PHE A 41 -21.36 -10.85 -8.97
C PHE A 41 -20.36 -11.06 -10.10
N ILE A 42 -19.06 -11.01 -9.84
CA ILE A 42 -18.01 -11.36 -10.80
C ILE A 42 -17.31 -12.62 -10.33
N ALA A 43 -17.42 -13.68 -11.08
CA ALA A 43 -16.89 -14.99 -10.77
C ALA A 43 -15.38 -15.05 -11.08
N LEU A 44 -14.53 -14.84 -10.09
CA LEU A 44 -13.09 -14.94 -10.23
C LEU A 44 -12.59 -16.36 -9.99
N LYS A 45 -11.50 -16.72 -10.65
CA LYS A 45 -10.71 -17.93 -10.38
C LYS A 45 -9.47 -17.58 -9.54
N GLY A 46 -9.19 -18.41 -8.55
CA GLY A 46 -7.96 -18.41 -7.78
C GLY A 46 -7.31 -19.80 -7.85
N ASN A 47 -6.14 -19.93 -7.25
CA ASN A 47 -5.40 -21.21 -7.26
C ASN A 47 -6.18 -22.36 -6.59
N ASN A 48 -7.03 -22.06 -5.60
CA ASN A 48 -7.72 -23.06 -4.76
C ASN A 48 -9.24 -22.99 -4.89
N PHE A 49 -9.80 -22.12 -5.73
CA PHE A 49 -11.26 -21.97 -5.89
C PHE A 49 -11.60 -21.49 -7.31
N ASN A 50 -12.82 -21.79 -7.74
CA ASN A 50 -13.39 -21.28 -8.98
C ASN A 50 -14.75 -20.65 -8.69
N GLY A 51 -14.83 -19.31 -8.82
CA GLY A 51 -16.02 -18.51 -8.56
C GLY A 51 -17.19 -18.90 -9.47
N ASN A 52 -16.94 -19.44 -10.67
CA ASN A 52 -17.98 -19.88 -11.61
C ASN A 52 -18.86 -21.01 -11.05
N ASN A 53 -18.36 -21.79 -10.08
CA ASN A 53 -19.15 -22.82 -9.41
C ASN A 53 -20.21 -22.26 -8.45
N TYR A 54 -20.13 -20.97 -8.10
CA TYR A 54 -20.99 -20.33 -7.09
C TYR A 54 -22.01 -19.34 -7.67
N VAL A 55 -22.18 -19.33 -9.00
CA VAL A 55 -23.09 -18.39 -9.69
C VAL A 55 -24.52 -18.58 -9.24
N VAL A 56 -25.01 -19.82 -9.16
CA VAL A 56 -26.37 -20.14 -8.71
C VAL A 56 -26.60 -19.69 -7.27
N GLU A 57 -25.58 -19.88 -6.41
CA GLU A 57 -25.61 -19.42 -5.01
C GLU A 57 -25.65 -17.90 -4.94
N ALA A 58 -24.81 -17.19 -5.71
CA ALA A 58 -24.78 -15.73 -5.77
C ALA A 58 -26.15 -15.15 -6.21
N ILE A 59 -26.78 -15.72 -7.24
CA ILE A 59 -28.11 -15.29 -7.69
C ILE A 59 -29.18 -15.57 -6.62
N LYS A 60 -29.12 -16.71 -5.94
CA LYS A 60 -30.03 -17.03 -4.82
C LYS A 60 -29.84 -16.09 -3.63
N ALA A 61 -28.60 -15.66 -3.36
CA ALA A 61 -28.27 -14.71 -2.30
C ALA A 61 -28.71 -13.26 -2.62
N GLY A 62 -29.04 -12.92 -3.86
CA GLY A 62 -29.56 -11.59 -4.23
C GLY A 62 -28.83 -10.89 -5.37
N ALA A 63 -27.83 -11.52 -6.00
CA ALA A 63 -27.22 -10.97 -7.19
C ALA A 63 -28.23 -10.93 -8.35
N THR A 64 -28.32 -9.81 -9.03
CA THR A 64 -29.18 -9.62 -10.20
C THR A 64 -28.44 -9.86 -11.51
N VAL A 65 -27.13 -9.70 -11.51
CA VAL A 65 -26.22 -9.94 -12.64
C VAL A 65 -25.05 -10.81 -12.20
N ALA A 66 -24.63 -11.76 -13.01
CA ALA A 66 -23.40 -12.51 -12.84
C ALA A 66 -22.51 -12.41 -14.09
N ILE A 67 -21.24 -12.07 -13.92
CA ILE A 67 -20.19 -12.11 -14.96
C ILE A 67 -19.37 -13.36 -14.73
N ILE A 68 -19.21 -14.18 -15.78
CA ILE A 68 -18.55 -15.48 -15.73
C ILE A 68 -17.59 -15.66 -16.90
N ASP A 69 -16.58 -16.49 -16.75
CA ASP A 69 -15.71 -16.93 -17.84
C ASP A 69 -15.88 -18.43 -18.16
N GLU A 70 -16.57 -19.19 -17.29
CA GLU A 70 -16.94 -20.59 -17.50
C GLU A 70 -18.40 -20.84 -17.13
N VAL A 71 -19.06 -21.72 -17.86
CA VAL A 71 -20.42 -22.18 -17.54
C VAL A 71 -20.31 -23.49 -16.76
N ASN A 72 -20.36 -23.43 -15.43
CA ASN A 72 -20.23 -24.57 -14.52
C ASN A 72 -21.54 -24.93 -13.81
N PHE A 73 -22.68 -24.53 -14.37
CA PHE A 73 -24.01 -24.76 -13.83
C PHE A 73 -25.02 -24.97 -14.97
N LYS A 74 -26.19 -25.53 -14.66
CA LYS A 74 -27.26 -25.64 -15.61
C LYS A 74 -28.13 -24.39 -15.56
N LEU A 75 -28.52 -23.86 -16.74
CA LEU A 75 -29.27 -22.61 -16.83
C LEU A 75 -30.64 -22.68 -16.11
N GLU A 76 -31.25 -23.88 -16.08
CA GLU A 76 -32.51 -24.15 -15.39
C GLU A 76 -32.42 -23.94 -13.86
N GLU A 77 -31.18 -24.08 -13.28
CA GLU A 77 -30.96 -23.90 -11.83
C GLU A 77 -31.14 -22.44 -11.39
N LEU A 78 -31.11 -21.50 -12.32
CA LEU A 78 -31.38 -20.08 -12.06
C LEU A 78 -32.87 -19.79 -11.85
N ASN A 79 -33.78 -20.72 -12.21
CA ASN A 79 -35.22 -20.59 -12.03
C ASN A 79 -35.78 -19.26 -12.57
N GLY A 80 -35.33 -18.81 -13.74
CA GLY A 80 -35.75 -17.56 -14.37
C GLY A 80 -35.27 -16.28 -13.64
N LYS A 81 -34.30 -16.39 -12.74
CA LYS A 81 -33.71 -15.25 -11.99
C LYS A 81 -32.31 -14.94 -12.48
N GLY A 82 -31.90 -13.66 -12.32
CA GLY A 82 -30.56 -13.17 -12.64
C GLY A 82 -30.30 -13.09 -14.14
N THR A 83 -29.38 -12.22 -14.49
CA THR A 83 -28.82 -12.03 -15.84
C THR A 83 -27.41 -12.55 -15.83
N VAL A 84 -27.02 -13.31 -16.85
CA VAL A 84 -25.65 -13.89 -16.92
C VAL A 84 -24.94 -13.37 -18.15
N ILE A 85 -23.77 -12.83 -17.95
CA ILE A 85 -22.85 -12.32 -18.98
C ILE A 85 -21.62 -13.20 -19.01
N LYS A 86 -21.26 -13.72 -20.17
CA LYS A 86 -20.03 -14.47 -20.38
C LYS A 86 -18.94 -13.55 -20.93
N VAL A 87 -17.73 -13.69 -20.42
CA VAL A 87 -16.52 -13.00 -20.88
C VAL A 87 -15.41 -14.02 -21.14
N ASN A 88 -14.33 -13.60 -21.79
CA ASN A 88 -13.17 -14.44 -22.01
C ASN A 88 -12.37 -14.68 -20.72
N ASP A 89 -12.25 -13.65 -19.86
CA ASP A 89 -11.54 -13.70 -18.59
C ASP A 89 -12.18 -12.72 -17.59
N SER A 90 -12.66 -13.26 -16.47
CA SER A 90 -13.39 -12.48 -15.46
C SER A 90 -12.51 -11.46 -14.73
N LYS A 91 -11.22 -11.70 -14.61
CA LYS A 91 -10.28 -10.75 -13.97
C LYS A 91 -10.04 -9.54 -14.88
N THR A 92 -9.88 -9.78 -16.18
CA THR A 92 -9.79 -8.71 -17.19
C THR A 92 -11.07 -7.90 -17.25
N ALA A 93 -12.23 -8.56 -17.22
CA ALA A 93 -13.53 -7.90 -17.19
C ALA A 93 -13.74 -7.04 -15.94
N LEU A 94 -13.30 -7.50 -14.76
CA LEU A 94 -13.30 -6.72 -13.52
C LEU A 94 -12.54 -5.40 -13.68
N GLY A 95 -11.33 -5.45 -14.23
CA GLY A 95 -10.50 -4.26 -14.50
C GLY A 95 -11.12 -3.33 -15.54
N ALA A 96 -11.66 -3.89 -16.65
CA ALA A 96 -12.29 -3.11 -17.71
C ALA A 96 -13.55 -2.37 -17.20
N LEU A 97 -14.36 -3.04 -16.38
CA LEU A 97 -15.55 -2.43 -15.77
C LEU A 97 -15.18 -1.32 -14.79
N ALA A 98 -14.15 -1.54 -13.97
CA ALA A 98 -13.66 -0.53 -13.03
C ALA A 98 -13.11 0.71 -13.76
N LYS A 99 -12.34 0.50 -14.84
CA LYS A 99 -11.88 1.59 -15.71
C LYS A 99 -13.02 2.41 -16.26
N TYR A 100 -14.03 1.75 -16.84
CA TYR A 100 -15.20 2.41 -17.39
C TYR A 100 -15.94 3.22 -16.32
N TYR A 101 -16.16 2.63 -15.13
CA TYR A 101 -16.83 3.31 -14.03
C TYR A 101 -16.04 4.53 -13.52
N ARG A 102 -14.72 4.40 -13.36
CA ARG A 102 -13.84 5.51 -12.99
C ARG A 102 -13.89 6.66 -14.01
N GLU A 103 -13.85 6.34 -15.31
CA GLU A 103 -13.93 7.33 -16.39
C GLU A 103 -15.30 8.03 -16.40
N LYS A 104 -16.40 7.28 -16.16
CA LYS A 104 -17.75 7.83 -16.05
C LYS A 104 -17.90 8.81 -14.88
N LEU A 105 -17.30 8.51 -13.72
CA LEU A 105 -17.34 9.39 -12.55
C LEU A 105 -16.57 10.68 -12.75
N GLY A 106 -15.50 10.70 -13.55
CA GLY A 106 -14.68 11.88 -13.81
C GLY A 106 -13.86 12.37 -12.62
N ILE A 107 -13.79 11.61 -11.52
CA ILE A 107 -13.03 11.93 -10.31
C ILE A 107 -11.54 12.02 -10.61
N LYS A 108 -10.82 12.95 -9.97
CA LYS A 108 -9.36 13.06 -10.06
C LYS A 108 -8.70 11.91 -9.32
N VAL A 109 -7.63 11.35 -9.91
CA VAL A 109 -6.91 10.22 -9.32
C VAL A 109 -5.44 10.55 -9.10
N VAL A 110 -4.97 10.27 -7.88
CA VAL A 110 -3.55 10.24 -7.52
C VAL A 110 -3.13 8.77 -7.39
N GLY A 111 -2.23 8.30 -8.24
CA GLY A 111 -1.65 6.96 -8.17
C GLY A 111 -0.37 6.96 -7.32
N ILE A 112 -0.19 5.97 -6.44
CA ILE A 112 1.01 5.88 -5.60
C ILE A 112 1.63 4.50 -5.71
N THR A 113 2.91 4.45 -6.11
CA THR A 113 3.72 3.22 -6.09
C THR A 113 5.07 3.46 -5.43
N GLY A 114 5.83 2.41 -5.21
CA GLY A 114 7.16 2.44 -4.62
C GLY A 114 7.53 1.11 -3.96
N SER A 115 8.78 0.93 -3.60
CA SER A 115 9.23 -0.26 -2.87
C SER A 115 8.75 -0.23 -1.42
N THR A 116 8.92 0.90 -0.74
CA THR A 116 8.45 1.16 0.64
C THR A 116 7.71 2.51 0.70
N GLY A 117 7.03 2.79 1.83
CA GLY A 117 6.41 4.09 2.08
C GLY A 117 5.08 4.35 1.37
N LYS A 118 4.61 3.50 0.45
CA LYS A 118 3.35 3.70 -0.30
C LYS A 118 2.16 4.04 0.59
N THR A 119 1.91 3.23 1.60
CA THR A 119 0.75 3.38 2.49
C THR A 119 0.84 4.65 3.33
N SER A 120 2.01 4.93 3.93
CA SER A 120 2.22 6.16 4.71
C SER A 120 2.08 7.40 3.83
N THR A 121 2.64 7.37 2.61
CA THR A 121 2.48 8.46 1.63
C THR A 121 1.00 8.61 1.22
N LYS A 122 0.28 7.53 0.96
CA LYS A 122 -1.16 7.55 0.66
C LYS A 122 -1.96 8.21 1.80
N ASP A 123 -1.66 7.87 3.05
CA ASP A 123 -2.37 8.44 4.21
C ASP A 123 -2.06 9.93 4.38
N LEU A 124 -0.80 10.35 4.17
CA LEU A 124 -0.40 11.76 4.19
C LEU A 124 -1.01 12.56 3.04
N VAL A 125 -0.96 12.04 1.80
CA VAL A 125 -1.61 12.67 0.63
C VAL A 125 -3.10 12.88 0.88
N ALA A 126 -3.79 11.85 1.38
CA ALA A 126 -5.21 11.95 1.67
C ALA A 126 -5.51 12.97 2.77
N ALA A 127 -4.68 13.03 3.81
CA ALA A 127 -4.81 14.02 4.88
C ALA A 127 -4.61 15.44 4.34
N PHE A 128 -3.51 15.73 3.63
CA PHE A 128 -3.28 17.07 3.07
C PHE A 128 -4.39 17.50 2.13
N LEU A 129 -4.85 16.62 1.23
CA LEU A 129 -5.94 16.93 0.30
C LEU A 129 -7.27 17.17 1.02
N SER A 130 -7.52 16.51 2.17
CA SER A 130 -8.78 16.63 2.94
C SER A 130 -8.98 18.00 3.58
N GLY A 131 -7.96 18.86 3.60
CA GLY A 131 -8.11 20.26 4.02
C GLY A 131 -9.04 21.08 3.10
N LYS A 132 -9.30 20.59 1.89
CA LYS A 132 -10.13 21.30 0.90
C LYS A 132 -11.11 20.41 0.12
N TYR A 133 -10.78 19.12 -0.06
CA TYR A 133 -11.52 18.20 -0.93
C TYR A 133 -12.09 17.02 -0.16
N SER A 134 -13.16 16.43 -0.69
CA SER A 134 -13.62 15.11 -0.26
C SER A 134 -12.73 14.03 -0.89
N VAL A 135 -12.00 13.27 -0.07
CA VAL A 135 -10.94 12.37 -0.53
C VAL A 135 -11.26 10.92 -0.21
N PHE A 136 -11.25 10.08 -1.23
CA PHE A 136 -11.23 8.63 -1.07
C PHE A 136 -9.78 8.14 -1.05
N LYS A 137 -9.45 7.14 -0.22
CA LYS A 137 -8.14 6.46 -0.23
C LYS A 137 -8.26 4.96 -0.21
N THR A 138 -7.30 4.25 -0.84
CA THR A 138 -7.21 2.79 -0.78
C THR A 138 -7.27 2.29 0.65
N LYS A 139 -8.15 1.33 0.92
CA LYS A 139 -8.29 0.65 2.21
C LYS A 139 -7.44 -0.62 2.25
N GLY A 140 -6.84 -0.91 3.42
CA GLY A 140 -6.07 -2.13 3.61
C GLY A 140 -4.97 -2.33 2.55
N ASN A 141 -4.94 -3.51 1.94
CA ASN A 141 -4.00 -3.90 0.87
C ASN A 141 -4.70 -4.09 -0.49
N PHE A 142 -5.80 -3.41 -0.74
CA PHE A 142 -6.52 -3.48 -2.02
C PHE A 142 -5.80 -2.68 -3.12
N ASN A 143 -4.54 -3.03 -3.38
CA ASN A 143 -3.62 -2.33 -4.27
C ASN A 143 -3.13 -3.15 -5.48
N ASN A 144 -3.76 -4.31 -5.74
CA ASN A 144 -3.46 -5.21 -6.84
C ASN A 144 -4.60 -5.25 -7.89
N GLU A 145 -4.46 -6.09 -8.92
CA GLU A 145 -5.41 -6.20 -10.05
C GLU A 145 -6.83 -6.66 -9.68
N ILE A 146 -7.07 -7.11 -8.45
CA ILE A 146 -8.41 -7.40 -7.91
C ILE A 146 -8.83 -6.29 -6.94
N GLY A 147 -7.92 -5.92 -6.04
CA GLY A 147 -8.21 -4.95 -4.98
C GLY A 147 -8.48 -3.54 -5.50
N LEU A 148 -7.65 -3.04 -6.40
CA LEU A 148 -7.81 -1.69 -6.95
C LEU A 148 -9.15 -1.51 -7.69
N PRO A 149 -9.62 -2.42 -8.57
CA PRO A 149 -10.98 -2.37 -9.11
C PRO A 149 -12.07 -2.29 -8.04
N LEU A 150 -11.96 -3.10 -6.97
CA LEU A 150 -12.94 -3.09 -5.88
C LEU A 150 -12.97 -1.74 -5.14
N MET A 151 -11.80 -1.09 -4.96
CA MET A 151 -11.75 0.28 -4.41
C MET A 151 -12.41 1.29 -5.34
N ILE A 152 -12.22 1.18 -6.65
CA ILE A 152 -12.86 2.06 -7.63
C ILE A 152 -14.38 1.93 -7.58
N PHE A 153 -14.92 0.72 -7.34
CA PHE A 153 -16.36 0.53 -7.20
C PHE A 153 -16.97 1.08 -5.91
N GLU A 154 -16.14 1.42 -4.92
CA GLU A 154 -16.58 2.15 -3.72
C GLU A 154 -16.69 3.67 -3.94
N LEU A 155 -16.20 4.19 -5.06
CA LEU A 155 -16.30 5.61 -5.41
C LEU A 155 -17.72 5.98 -5.82
N ASP A 156 -18.09 7.22 -5.51
CA ASP A 156 -19.30 7.87 -6.00
C ASP A 156 -19.05 9.38 -6.21
N SER A 157 -20.06 10.11 -6.63
CA SER A 157 -19.97 11.55 -6.91
C SER A 157 -19.76 12.45 -5.69
N SER A 158 -19.71 11.90 -4.48
CA SER A 158 -19.41 12.67 -3.26
C SER A 158 -17.90 12.91 -3.06
N TYR A 159 -17.05 12.17 -3.80
CA TYR A 159 -15.60 12.33 -3.75
C TYR A 159 -15.10 13.23 -4.88
N ASP A 160 -14.18 14.13 -4.56
CA ASP A 160 -13.48 14.98 -5.52
C ASP A 160 -12.22 14.28 -6.05
N ILE A 161 -11.48 13.60 -5.15
CA ILE A 161 -10.18 12.99 -5.43
C ILE A 161 -10.12 11.57 -4.86
N ALA A 162 -9.56 10.63 -5.64
CA ALA A 162 -9.22 9.30 -5.19
C ALA A 162 -7.70 9.11 -5.12
N VAL A 163 -7.18 8.70 -3.95
CA VAL A 163 -5.76 8.36 -3.73
C VAL A 163 -5.62 6.84 -3.74
N LEU A 164 -5.07 6.31 -4.83
CA LEU A 164 -5.03 4.87 -5.10
C LEU A 164 -3.61 4.32 -5.01
N GLU A 165 -3.39 3.42 -4.05
CA GLU A 165 -2.13 2.69 -3.91
C GLU A 165 -2.04 1.60 -4.98
N MET A 166 -0.88 1.47 -5.64
CA MET A 166 -0.57 0.48 -6.68
C MET A 166 0.64 -0.35 -6.28
N GLY A 167 0.38 -1.60 -5.94
CA GLY A 167 1.40 -2.59 -5.60
C GLY A 167 1.78 -3.46 -6.79
N THR A 168 2.97 -4.04 -6.75
CA THR A 168 3.44 -4.99 -7.76
C THR A 168 4.29 -6.09 -7.13
N ASN A 169 4.19 -7.29 -7.67
CA ASN A 169 5.09 -8.41 -7.42
C ASN A 169 5.79 -8.83 -8.72
N ASN A 170 5.19 -8.59 -9.89
CA ASN A 170 5.64 -9.05 -11.18
C ASN A 170 5.63 -7.94 -12.24
N PHE A 171 6.23 -8.22 -13.39
CA PHE A 171 6.24 -7.32 -14.54
C PHE A 171 4.83 -7.01 -15.07
N ASN A 172 4.65 -5.78 -15.52
CA ASN A 172 3.44 -5.22 -16.13
C ASN A 172 2.22 -5.13 -15.19
N GLU A 173 2.35 -5.35 -13.88
CA GLU A 173 1.23 -5.16 -12.95
C GLU A 173 0.91 -3.68 -12.76
N ILE A 174 1.92 -2.82 -12.59
CA ILE A 174 1.70 -1.37 -12.49
C ILE A 174 1.10 -0.82 -13.78
N HIS A 175 1.57 -1.27 -14.96
CA HIS A 175 0.95 -0.90 -16.24
C HIS A 175 -0.56 -1.19 -16.26
N ARG A 176 -0.95 -2.42 -15.85
CA ARG A 176 -2.39 -2.80 -15.81
C ARG A 176 -3.17 -1.97 -14.80
N LEU A 177 -2.62 -1.73 -13.61
CA LEU A 177 -3.25 -0.88 -12.59
C LEU A 177 -3.40 0.56 -13.07
N ALA A 178 -2.38 1.13 -13.72
CA ALA A 178 -2.41 2.46 -14.31
C ALA A 178 -3.44 2.54 -15.45
N ASN A 179 -3.58 1.49 -16.26
CA ASN A 179 -4.63 1.42 -17.29
C ASN A 179 -6.04 1.47 -16.70
N ILE A 180 -6.26 0.83 -15.55
CA ILE A 180 -7.54 0.82 -14.85
C ILE A 180 -7.83 2.17 -14.19
N ALA A 181 -6.89 2.65 -13.38
CA ALA A 181 -7.08 3.86 -12.56
C ALA A 181 -6.93 5.17 -13.36
N ARG A 182 -6.13 5.20 -14.43
CA ARG A 182 -5.85 6.39 -15.23
C ARG A 182 -5.50 7.59 -14.36
N PRO A 183 -4.41 7.54 -13.59
CA PRO A 183 -4.09 8.63 -12.67
C PRO A 183 -3.83 9.95 -13.39
N ASP A 184 -4.34 11.05 -12.80
CA ASP A 184 -4.04 12.41 -13.24
C ASP A 184 -2.66 12.85 -12.74
N MET A 185 -2.28 12.40 -11.55
CA MET A 185 -0.95 12.58 -10.94
C MET A 185 -0.47 11.28 -10.33
N ALA A 186 0.84 11.09 -10.25
CA ALA A 186 1.42 9.91 -9.64
C ALA A 186 2.61 10.23 -8.74
N ILE A 187 2.87 9.31 -7.82
CA ILE A 187 4.03 9.31 -6.92
C ILE A 187 4.80 8.00 -7.07
N ILE A 188 6.13 8.11 -7.14
CA ILE A 188 7.03 6.99 -6.88
C ILE A 188 7.81 7.32 -5.62
N THR A 189 7.54 6.62 -4.52
CA THR A 189 8.12 6.92 -3.21
C THR A 189 9.62 6.61 -3.16
N ASN A 190 10.00 5.42 -3.64
CA ASN A 190 11.38 4.98 -3.78
C ASN A 190 11.50 3.71 -4.65
N VAL A 191 12.74 3.38 -5.01
CA VAL A 191 13.11 2.12 -5.69
C VAL A 191 14.20 1.45 -4.88
N GLY A 192 13.80 0.49 -4.05
CA GLY A 192 14.68 -0.39 -3.27
C GLY A 192 14.77 -1.78 -3.89
N VAL A 193 14.89 -2.81 -3.04
CA VAL A 193 15.04 -4.21 -3.44
C VAL A 193 13.78 -5.06 -3.19
N SER A 194 12.64 -4.44 -2.82
CA SER A 194 11.37 -5.19 -2.68
C SER A 194 10.98 -5.84 -3.99
N HIS A 195 10.54 -7.11 -3.94
CA HIS A 195 10.14 -7.93 -5.10
C HIS A 195 11.29 -8.25 -6.08
N ILE A 196 12.56 -8.15 -5.64
CA ILE A 196 13.73 -8.40 -6.49
C ILE A 196 13.80 -9.86 -6.96
N GLU A 197 13.21 -10.78 -6.21
CA GLU A 197 13.08 -12.20 -6.62
C GLU A 197 12.42 -12.33 -7.99
N TYR A 198 11.39 -11.54 -8.27
CA TYR A 198 10.61 -11.62 -9.52
C TYR A 198 11.10 -10.61 -10.56
N LEU A 199 11.41 -9.40 -10.15
CA LEU A 199 11.84 -8.31 -11.04
C LEU A 199 13.34 -8.33 -11.35
N LYS A 200 14.14 -9.12 -10.63
CA LYS A 200 15.55 -9.44 -10.85
C LYS A 200 16.56 -8.33 -10.57
N THR A 201 16.31 -7.09 -11.00
CA THR A 201 17.24 -5.97 -10.82
C THR A 201 16.50 -4.70 -10.36
N ARG A 202 17.23 -3.77 -9.75
CA ARG A 202 16.67 -2.46 -9.36
C ARG A 202 16.26 -1.62 -10.58
N GLU A 203 16.93 -1.78 -11.71
CA GLU A 203 16.56 -1.16 -12.98
C GLU A 203 15.19 -1.65 -13.46
N ASN A 204 14.93 -2.94 -13.36
CA ASN A 204 13.63 -3.50 -13.68
C ASN A 204 12.54 -3.05 -12.69
N ILE A 205 12.88 -2.95 -11.39
CA ILE A 205 11.96 -2.39 -10.37
C ILE A 205 11.62 -0.94 -10.69
N LEU A 206 12.61 -0.13 -11.09
CA LEU A 206 12.38 1.24 -11.55
C LEU A 206 11.45 1.25 -12.77
N LYS A 207 11.76 0.45 -13.80
CA LYS A 207 10.96 0.37 -15.04
C LYS A 207 9.52 -0.02 -14.73
N GLU A 208 9.31 -1.05 -13.90
CA GLU A 208 7.97 -1.49 -13.50
C GLU A 208 7.19 -0.38 -12.77
N LYS A 209 7.83 0.31 -11.81
CA LYS A 209 7.16 1.40 -11.09
C LYS A 209 6.90 2.62 -11.97
N PHE A 210 7.79 2.89 -12.91
CA PHE A 210 7.65 4.00 -13.85
C PHE A 210 6.47 3.79 -14.81
N SER A 211 6.04 2.53 -15.07
CA SER A 211 4.84 2.25 -15.87
C SER A 211 3.54 2.82 -15.29
N ILE A 212 3.57 3.39 -14.08
CA ILE A 212 2.44 4.18 -13.56
C ILE A 212 2.12 5.40 -14.45
N THR A 213 3.09 5.83 -15.26
CA THR A 213 2.97 6.96 -16.20
C THR A 213 2.61 6.57 -17.62
N ASP A 214 2.45 5.27 -17.94
CA ASP A 214 2.24 4.79 -19.31
C ASP A 214 1.03 5.41 -20.04
N PHE A 215 0.09 5.96 -19.29
CA PHE A 215 -1.11 6.61 -19.82
C PHE A 215 -1.14 8.12 -19.56
N PHE A 216 -0.01 8.69 -19.16
CA PHE A 216 0.11 10.13 -18.92
C PHE A 216 0.03 10.93 -20.22
N LYS A 217 -0.47 12.15 -20.07
CA LYS A 217 -0.55 13.17 -21.12
C LYS A 217 0.13 14.44 -20.63
N LYS A 218 0.25 15.43 -21.47
CA LYS A 218 0.97 16.69 -21.19
C LYS A 218 0.60 17.39 -19.88
N ASN A 219 -0.64 17.22 -19.43
CA ASN A 219 -1.12 17.87 -18.19
C ASN A 219 -1.01 16.99 -16.95
N ASN A 220 -0.46 15.77 -17.07
CA ASN A 220 -0.24 14.89 -15.94
C ASN A 220 1.11 15.20 -15.28
N THR A 221 1.23 14.88 -14.00
CA THR A 221 2.44 15.14 -13.20
C THR A 221 2.88 13.89 -12.45
N LEU A 222 4.17 13.57 -12.56
CA LEU A 222 4.85 12.59 -11.73
C LEU A 222 5.67 13.31 -10.67
N VAL A 223 5.46 13.00 -9.39
CA VAL A 223 6.28 13.50 -8.28
C VAL A 223 7.19 12.38 -7.78
N VAL A 224 8.49 12.62 -7.68
CA VAL A 224 9.49 11.62 -7.30
C VAL A 224 10.36 12.08 -6.14
N ASN A 225 10.70 11.15 -5.26
CA ASN A 225 11.69 11.34 -4.21
C ASN A 225 13.11 11.31 -4.83
N TYR A 226 13.72 12.46 -4.99
CA TYR A 226 15.01 12.59 -5.67
C TYR A 226 16.23 12.33 -4.76
N GLU A 227 15.99 11.99 -3.46
CA GLU A 227 17.02 11.42 -2.58
C GLU A 227 17.28 9.93 -2.87
N ASN A 228 16.41 9.27 -3.64
CA ASN A 228 16.61 7.89 -4.05
C ASN A 228 17.48 7.82 -5.31
N ASP A 229 18.60 7.09 -5.22
CA ASP A 229 19.61 6.94 -6.29
C ASP A 229 19.05 6.46 -7.63
N MET A 230 18.06 5.58 -7.60
CA MET A 230 17.41 5.07 -8.82
C MET A 230 16.46 6.10 -9.43
N LEU A 231 15.75 6.88 -8.60
CA LEU A 231 14.85 7.92 -9.08
C LEU A 231 15.61 9.15 -9.62
N GLN A 232 16.87 9.35 -9.21
CA GLN A 232 17.75 10.34 -9.85
C GLN A 232 18.07 10.02 -11.34
N LYS A 233 17.85 8.76 -11.76
CA LYS A 233 17.99 8.37 -13.19
C LYS A 233 16.76 8.73 -14.02
N VAL A 234 15.65 9.16 -13.39
CA VAL A 234 14.44 9.59 -14.09
C VAL A 234 14.68 10.97 -14.66
N ASN A 235 14.78 11.04 -15.98
CA ASN A 235 15.03 12.28 -16.71
C ASN A 235 13.73 13.05 -16.95
N GLU A 236 13.87 14.33 -17.35
CA GLU A 236 12.75 15.14 -17.82
C GLU A 236 12.02 14.47 -18.99
N SER A 237 10.70 14.66 -19.03
CA SER A 237 9.84 14.17 -20.10
C SER A 237 9.23 15.35 -20.86
N ASN A 238 9.11 15.22 -22.19
CA ASN A 238 8.37 16.18 -23.01
C ASN A 238 6.86 15.85 -23.05
N GLU A 239 6.46 14.69 -22.53
CA GLU A 239 5.09 14.17 -22.58
C GLU A 239 4.27 14.55 -21.36
N PHE A 240 4.92 14.72 -20.18
CA PHE A 240 4.28 15.08 -18.91
C PHE A 240 5.31 15.74 -17.97
N LYS A 241 4.82 16.36 -16.91
CA LYS A 241 5.67 17.05 -15.93
C LYS A 241 6.27 16.06 -14.93
N ILE A 242 7.57 16.21 -14.62
CA ILE A 242 8.24 15.49 -13.54
C ILE A 242 8.70 16.51 -12.51
N GLU A 243 8.31 16.32 -11.25
CA GLU A 243 8.65 17.18 -10.12
C GLU A 243 9.45 16.41 -9.10
N LYS A 244 10.45 17.05 -8.52
CA LYS A 244 11.49 16.47 -7.68
C LYS A 244 11.37 16.99 -6.28
N ILE A 245 11.35 16.08 -5.28
CA ILE A 245 11.37 16.47 -3.87
C ILE A 245 12.59 15.88 -3.16
N GLY A 246 13.03 16.53 -2.07
CA GLY A 246 14.12 16.04 -1.23
C GLY A 246 14.65 17.11 -0.29
N TYR A 247 15.95 17.13 -0.07
CA TYR A 247 16.62 18.05 0.85
C TYR A 247 17.44 19.16 0.16
N ASP A 248 17.67 19.04 -1.15
CA ASP A 248 18.44 20.04 -1.91
C ASP A 248 17.52 21.17 -2.38
N LYS A 249 17.95 22.41 -2.15
CA LYS A 249 17.23 23.65 -2.53
C LYS A 249 16.97 23.80 -4.03
N LYS A 250 17.60 22.99 -4.85
CA LYS A 250 17.36 22.96 -6.31
C LYS A 250 16.11 22.17 -6.73
N TYR A 251 15.48 21.44 -5.80
CA TYR A 251 14.28 20.65 -6.09
C TYR A 251 13.02 21.53 -6.06
N ASP A 252 11.94 21.04 -6.66
CA ASP A 252 10.66 21.76 -6.73
C ASP A 252 10.03 21.98 -5.35
N LEU A 253 10.32 21.08 -4.40
CA LEU A 253 9.98 21.20 -2.99
C LEU A 253 11.07 20.51 -2.16
N TYR A 254 11.54 21.17 -1.11
CA TYR A 254 12.56 20.61 -0.21
C TYR A 254 12.25 20.86 1.25
N ALA A 255 12.88 20.06 2.13
CA ALA A 255 12.80 20.21 3.57
C ALA A 255 14.11 20.77 4.15
N GLU A 256 13.98 21.69 5.11
CA GLU A 256 15.07 22.16 5.93
C GLU A 256 14.62 22.32 7.40
N ASN A 257 15.52 22.67 8.33
CA ASN A 257 15.26 22.85 9.76
C ASN A 257 14.52 21.64 10.38
N ILE A 258 15.07 20.45 10.11
CA ILE A 258 14.51 19.16 10.54
C ILE A 258 14.70 18.97 12.02
N GLU A 259 13.64 18.58 12.72
CA GLU A 259 13.61 18.21 14.12
C GLU A 259 12.91 16.87 14.29
N LEU A 260 13.63 15.89 14.84
CA LEU A 260 13.12 14.54 15.09
C LEU A 260 12.98 14.36 16.60
N THR A 261 11.78 13.98 17.04
CA THR A 261 11.49 13.61 18.42
C THR A 261 10.97 12.17 18.48
N GLU A 262 10.71 11.66 19.67
CA GLU A 262 10.15 10.33 19.88
C GLU A 262 8.69 10.20 19.48
N GLU A 263 7.99 11.31 19.30
CA GLU A 263 6.55 11.32 19.01
C GLU A 263 6.22 11.99 17.70
N SER A 264 7.14 12.79 17.16
CA SER A 264 6.85 13.61 15.99
C SER A 264 8.10 13.90 15.16
N THR A 265 7.84 14.27 13.92
CA THR A 265 8.83 14.81 12.99
C THR A 265 8.38 16.19 12.54
N SER A 266 9.22 17.21 12.71
CA SER A 266 8.94 18.57 12.26
C SER A 266 9.99 19.04 11.25
N PHE A 267 9.57 19.84 10.28
CA PHE A 267 10.46 20.38 9.24
C PHE A 267 9.80 21.61 8.58
N ASP A 268 10.62 22.45 7.97
CA ASP A 268 10.14 23.50 7.10
C ASP A 268 10.10 22.98 5.67
N ALA A 269 8.91 22.95 5.05
CA ALA A 269 8.76 22.72 3.61
C ALA A 269 8.94 24.04 2.87
N VAL A 270 9.77 24.06 1.83
CA VAL A 270 10.04 25.25 1.02
C VAL A 270 9.85 24.89 -0.46
N ASN A 271 8.96 25.59 -1.15
CA ASN A 271 8.69 25.37 -2.56
C ASN A 271 9.57 26.24 -3.47
N SER A 272 9.50 26.00 -4.78
CA SER A 272 10.28 26.72 -5.79
C SER A 272 9.97 28.22 -5.88
N ASN A 273 8.84 28.69 -5.31
CA ASN A 273 8.51 30.12 -5.22
C ASN A 273 9.12 30.80 -3.97
N GLY A 274 9.78 30.00 -3.11
CA GLY A 274 10.34 30.47 -1.85
C GLY A 274 9.32 30.56 -0.71
N GLU A 275 8.11 30.09 -0.91
CA GLU A 275 7.12 29.98 0.16
C GLU A 275 7.54 28.89 1.13
N ARG A 276 7.41 29.18 2.43
CA ARG A 276 7.88 28.32 3.52
C ARG A 276 6.77 28.09 4.53
N HIS A 277 6.65 26.84 5.00
CA HIS A 277 5.74 26.49 6.08
C HIS A 277 6.33 25.41 6.99
N ARG A 278 6.13 25.55 8.31
CA ARG A 278 6.54 24.57 9.32
C ARG A 278 5.48 23.51 9.48
N PHE A 279 5.79 22.28 9.07
CA PHE A 279 4.92 21.12 9.31
C PHE A 279 5.38 20.33 10.54
N LYS A 280 4.40 19.83 11.30
CA LYS A 280 4.61 18.85 12.36
C LYS A 280 3.76 17.63 12.11
N LEU A 281 4.41 16.49 11.92
CA LEU A 281 3.77 15.20 11.72
C LEU A 281 3.80 14.40 13.03
N ASN A 282 2.67 13.84 13.45
CA ASN A 282 2.60 12.86 14.55
C ASN A 282 3.09 11.48 14.07
N MET A 283 4.24 11.47 13.41
CA MET A 283 4.91 10.28 12.87
C MET A 283 6.39 10.39 13.17
N VAL A 284 7.03 9.29 13.52
CA VAL A 284 8.44 9.23 13.87
C VAL A 284 9.27 8.74 12.69
N GLY A 285 10.44 9.35 12.51
CA GLY A 285 11.45 8.92 11.55
C GLY A 285 11.57 9.83 10.32
N GLU A 286 12.81 10.09 9.94
CA GLU A 286 13.20 11.01 8.87
C GLU A 286 12.56 10.64 7.50
N HIS A 287 12.37 9.34 7.22
CA HIS A 287 11.74 8.89 5.99
C HIS A 287 10.30 9.42 5.81
N ASN A 288 9.61 9.81 6.89
CA ASN A 288 8.29 10.41 6.82
C ASN A 288 8.31 11.86 6.33
N ILE A 289 9.47 12.55 6.40
CA ILE A 289 9.64 13.87 5.78
C ILE A 289 9.51 13.73 4.25
N LEU A 290 10.22 12.77 3.66
CA LEU A 290 10.16 12.53 2.22
C LEU A 290 8.76 12.08 1.77
N ASN A 291 8.09 11.22 2.57
CA ASN A 291 6.71 10.84 2.31
C ASN A 291 5.76 12.06 2.36
N ALA A 292 5.97 12.97 3.31
CA ALA A 292 5.18 14.19 3.43
C ALA A 292 5.46 15.17 2.28
N LEU A 293 6.72 15.40 1.91
CA LEU A 293 7.07 16.26 0.77
C LEU A 293 6.40 15.80 -0.53
N LEU A 294 6.32 14.48 -0.77
CA LEU A 294 5.58 13.91 -1.91
C LEU A 294 4.10 14.31 -1.85
N GLY A 295 3.48 14.20 -0.67
CA GLY A 295 2.08 14.56 -0.45
C GLY A 295 1.83 16.06 -0.56
N ILE A 296 2.70 16.88 0.03
CA ILE A 296 2.63 18.35 -0.05
C ILE A 296 2.70 18.79 -1.52
N ARG A 297 3.66 18.23 -2.29
CA ARG A 297 3.82 18.61 -3.69
C ARG A 297 2.61 18.25 -4.55
N ILE A 298 2.01 17.07 -4.34
CA ILE A 298 0.74 16.72 -4.99
C ILE A 298 -0.36 17.72 -4.60
N SER A 299 -0.46 18.10 -3.33
CA SER A 299 -1.50 18.99 -2.84
C SER A 299 -1.37 20.41 -3.39
N GLU A 300 -0.14 20.94 -3.52
CA GLU A 300 0.11 22.22 -4.21
C GLU A 300 -0.40 22.19 -5.67
N ASN A 301 -0.18 21.07 -6.40
CA ASN A 301 -0.66 20.92 -7.76
C ASN A 301 -2.21 20.86 -7.87
N PHE A 302 -2.92 20.55 -6.77
CA PHE A 302 -4.38 20.71 -6.65
C PHE A 302 -4.82 22.09 -6.15
N GLY A 303 -3.88 23.02 -5.97
CA GLY A 303 -4.16 24.39 -5.54
C GLY A 303 -4.58 24.47 -4.08
N ILE A 304 -3.98 23.64 -3.21
CA ILE A 304 -4.16 23.67 -1.76
C ILE A 304 -3.00 24.45 -1.15
N THR A 305 -3.27 25.38 -0.27
CA THR A 305 -2.25 26.14 0.46
C THR A 305 -1.65 25.32 1.60
N PHE A 306 -0.49 25.73 2.11
CA PHE A 306 0.13 25.05 3.25
C PHE A 306 -0.74 25.05 4.50
N GLU A 307 -1.48 26.15 4.74
CA GLU A 307 -2.42 26.26 5.86
C GLU A 307 -3.60 25.30 5.71
N GLU A 308 -4.17 25.17 4.50
CA GLU A 308 -5.23 24.19 4.22
C GLU A 308 -4.72 22.75 4.41
N MET A 309 -3.46 22.44 4.01
CA MET A 309 -2.83 21.14 4.24
C MET A 309 -2.68 20.84 5.74
N GLU A 310 -2.27 21.83 6.54
CA GLU A 310 -2.14 21.67 8.00
C GLU A 310 -3.50 21.39 8.65
N LEU A 311 -4.56 22.04 8.19
CA LEU A 311 -5.93 21.72 8.65
C LEU A 311 -6.31 20.26 8.32
N GLY A 312 -5.93 19.77 7.14
CA GLY A 312 -6.15 18.37 6.74
C GLY A 312 -5.42 17.38 7.63
N LEU A 313 -4.22 17.70 8.14
CA LEU A 313 -3.46 16.84 9.06
C LEU A 313 -4.18 16.58 10.40
N ASN A 314 -5.12 17.41 10.80
CA ASN A 314 -5.93 17.16 12.00
C ASN A 314 -6.78 15.89 11.87
N ASN A 315 -7.06 15.45 10.64
CA ASN A 315 -7.80 14.23 10.32
C ASN A 315 -6.88 13.08 9.92
N PHE A 316 -5.56 13.20 10.16
CA PHE A 316 -4.61 12.17 9.80
C PHE A 316 -4.78 10.92 10.67
N GLU A 317 -5.04 9.79 10.02
CA GLU A 317 -5.08 8.47 10.63
C GLU A 317 -4.03 7.58 9.98
N ALA A 318 -3.02 7.19 10.74
CA ALA A 318 -2.01 6.26 10.29
C ALA A 318 -2.58 4.84 10.16
N THR A 319 -2.19 4.13 9.11
CA THR A 319 -2.50 2.70 8.98
C THR A 319 -1.76 1.93 10.08
N SER A 320 -2.47 1.07 10.82
CA SER A 320 -1.92 0.24 11.91
C SER A 320 -0.78 -0.68 11.46
N MET A 321 0.02 -1.16 12.42
CA MET A 321 1.20 -2.02 12.21
C MET A 321 2.29 -1.39 11.32
N ARG A 322 2.38 -0.03 11.29
CA ARG A 322 3.42 0.72 10.59
C ARG A 322 4.05 1.72 11.52
N LEU A 323 5.12 1.29 12.21
CA LEU A 323 5.74 2.04 13.30
C LEU A 323 4.70 2.54 14.31
N GLU A 324 3.76 1.68 14.68
CA GLU A 324 2.72 1.96 15.66
C GLU A 324 3.31 1.82 17.07
N PHE A 325 3.21 2.89 17.88
CA PHE A 325 3.76 2.92 19.23
C PHE A 325 2.70 2.53 20.25
N ILE A 326 2.91 1.40 20.93
CA ILE A 326 2.06 0.90 21.99
C ILE A 326 2.80 1.10 23.32
N LYS A 327 2.43 2.14 24.07
CA LYS A 327 3.01 2.47 25.37
C LYS A 327 2.33 1.65 26.45
N LYS A 328 3.08 0.83 27.17
CA LYS A 328 2.67 0.11 28.38
C LYS A 328 3.23 0.85 29.61
N ASN A 329 2.80 0.46 30.81
CA ASN A 329 3.23 1.13 32.04
C ASN A 329 4.74 1.12 32.23
N ASN A 330 5.41 0.05 31.78
CA ASN A 330 6.81 -0.23 32.06
C ASN A 330 7.69 -0.48 30.84
N PHE A 331 7.11 -0.61 29.62
CA PHE A 331 7.86 -0.77 28.36
C PHE A 331 7.09 -0.20 27.18
N THR A 332 7.78 -0.05 26.04
CA THR A 332 7.15 0.42 24.78
C THR A 332 7.34 -0.60 23.67
N ILE A 333 6.28 -0.86 22.90
CA ILE A 333 6.32 -1.70 21.71
C ILE A 333 6.27 -0.79 20.48
N ILE A 334 7.17 -1.03 19.53
CA ILE A 334 7.14 -0.47 18.18
C ILE A 334 6.64 -1.57 17.24
N ASN A 335 5.35 -1.54 16.92
CA ASN A 335 4.69 -2.50 16.05
C ASN A 335 4.87 -2.09 14.59
N ASP A 336 5.71 -2.81 13.84
CA ASP A 336 5.95 -2.61 12.40
C ASP A 336 5.80 -3.94 11.63
N CYS A 337 4.78 -4.73 12.01
CA CYS A 337 4.57 -6.11 11.55
C CYS A 337 3.82 -6.24 10.22
N TYR A 338 3.48 -5.13 9.56
CA TYR A 338 2.69 -5.21 8.33
C TYR A 338 3.45 -5.93 7.20
N ASN A 339 4.70 -5.55 6.98
CA ASN A 339 5.60 -6.19 6.00
C ASN A 339 7.07 -5.82 6.30
N ALA A 340 8.00 -6.56 5.70
CA ALA A 340 9.43 -6.33 5.86
C ALA A 340 10.19 -6.43 4.54
N SER A 341 11.10 -5.47 4.34
CA SER A 341 12.11 -5.45 3.29
C SER A 341 13.39 -4.82 3.87
N PRO A 342 14.57 -5.00 3.27
CA PRO A 342 15.82 -4.46 3.80
C PRO A 342 15.74 -2.96 4.13
N ASP A 343 15.24 -2.14 3.21
CA ASP A 343 15.09 -0.69 3.40
C ASP A 343 14.14 -0.34 4.57
N SER A 344 13.01 -1.06 4.68
CA SER A 344 12.05 -0.83 5.77
C SER A 344 12.56 -1.31 7.12
N MET A 345 13.36 -2.40 7.16
CA MET A 345 14.04 -2.87 8.37
C MET A 345 15.04 -1.82 8.86
N LYS A 346 15.87 -1.31 7.96
CA LYS A 346 16.86 -0.25 8.27
C LYS A 346 16.18 1.00 8.85
N SER A 347 15.07 1.43 8.26
CA SER A 347 14.28 2.57 8.75
C SER A 347 13.73 2.33 10.15
N ALA A 348 13.13 1.15 10.40
CA ALA A 348 12.57 0.78 11.70
C ALA A 348 13.66 0.68 12.80
N LEU A 349 14.82 0.10 12.48
CA LEU A 349 15.97 0.05 13.37
C LEU A 349 16.51 1.45 13.69
N SER A 350 16.46 2.39 12.75
CA SER A 350 16.84 3.78 13.00
C SER A 350 15.88 4.47 13.96
N VAL A 351 14.57 4.20 13.84
CA VAL A 351 13.57 4.66 14.81
C VAL A 351 13.81 4.05 16.19
N LEU A 352 14.07 2.74 16.29
CA LEU A 352 14.40 2.07 17.55
C LEU A 352 15.60 2.74 18.23
N LYS A 353 16.63 3.10 17.47
CA LYS A 353 17.83 3.79 17.99
C LYS A 353 17.49 5.12 18.65
N THR A 354 16.62 5.91 18.05
CA THR A 354 16.31 7.28 18.53
C THR A 354 15.32 7.32 19.68
N TYR A 355 14.55 6.25 19.92
CA TYR A 355 13.58 6.22 20.99
C TYR A 355 14.26 6.01 22.35
N SER A 356 13.85 6.77 23.39
CA SER A 356 14.43 6.66 24.73
C SER A 356 13.99 5.38 25.42
N GLY A 357 14.91 4.73 26.08
CA GLY A 357 14.65 3.50 26.85
C GLY A 357 15.93 2.91 27.43
N SER A 358 15.77 2.02 28.43
CA SER A 358 16.89 1.38 29.12
C SER A 358 17.60 0.35 28.26
N ARG A 359 16.82 -0.43 27.51
CA ARG A 359 17.32 -1.41 26.52
C ARG A 359 16.48 -1.37 25.26
N LYS A 360 17.11 -1.67 24.14
CA LYS A 360 16.51 -1.74 22.81
C LYS A 360 16.54 -3.17 22.29
N ILE A 361 15.37 -3.75 22.13
CA ILE A 361 15.20 -5.14 21.70
C ILE A 361 14.60 -5.13 20.30
N ALA A 362 15.28 -5.75 19.33
CA ALA A 362 14.74 -5.93 17.98
C ALA A 362 14.29 -7.39 17.79
N VAL A 363 13.00 -7.58 17.58
CA VAL A 363 12.37 -8.88 17.26
C VAL A 363 12.14 -8.93 15.75
N LEU A 364 13.01 -9.65 15.04
CA LEU A 364 13.08 -9.64 13.59
C LEU A 364 12.74 -11.02 13.02
N GLY A 365 11.82 -11.06 12.06
CA GLY A 365 11.50 -12.26 11.31
C GLY A 365 11.90 -12.16 9.85
N ASP A 366 11.63 -13.21 9.08
CA ASP A 366 12.02 -13.27 7.68
C ASP A 366 11.44 -12.13 6.84
N MET A 367 12.26 -11.65 5.91
CA MET A 367 11.86 -10.78 4.81
C MET A 367 11.53 -11.65 3.61
N GLY A 368 10.38 -11.42 2.97
CA GLY A 368 9.93 -12.18 1.80
C GLY A 368 10.42 -11.60 0.47
N GLU A 369 10.31 -12.39 -0.59
CA GLU A 369 10.46 -11.99 -2.00
C GLU A 369 11.85 -11.45 -2.37
N LEU A 370 12.88 -11.97 -1.71
CA LEU A 370 14.29 -11.60 -1.94
C LEU A 370 15.04 -12.61 -2.82
N GLY A 371 14.49 -13.81 -3.00
CA GLY A 371 15.11 -14.89 -3.81
C GLY A 371 16.56 -15.17 -3.40
N GLU A 372 17.48 -15.16 -4.35
CA GLU A 372 18.91 -15.40 -4.11
C GLU A 372 19.59 -14.38 -3.19
N HIS A 373 18.98 -13.19 -3.02
CA HIS A 373 19.49 -12.13 -2.14
C HIS A 373 19.05 -12.30 -0.69
N ALA A 374 18.24 -13.31 -0.35
CA ALA A 374 17.65 -13.46 0.98
C ALA A 374 18.70 -13.51 2.09
N LYS A 375 19.68 -14.42 2.00
CA LYS A 375 20.73 -14.58 3.01
C LYS A 375 21.52 -13.31 3.24
N SER A 376 22.06 -12.72 2.18
CA SER A 376 22.86 -11.51 2.26
C SER A 376 22.06 -10.31 2.79
N SER A 377 20.76 -10.23 2.46
CA SER A 377 19.88 -9.17 2.96
C SER A 377 19.59 -9.31 4.45
N HIS A 378 19.38 -10.52 4.98
CA HIS A 378 19.17 -10.75 6.40
C HIS A 378 20.45 -10.49 7.20
N GLU A 379 21.61 -10.91 6.69
CA GLU A 379 22.92 -10.59 7.28
C GLU A 379 23.16 -9.07 7.32
N MET A 380 22.90 -8.36 6.23
CA MET A 380 23.04 -6.90 6.15
C MET A 380 22.13 -6.20 7.16
N VAL A 381 20.89 -6.63 7.34
CA VAL A 381 19.99 -6.06 8.35
C VAL A 381 20.50 -6.36 9.77
N GLY A 382 21.07 -7.54 9.99
CA GLY A 382 21.79 -7.85 11.24
C GLY A 382 22.94 -6.85 11.52
N GLN A 383 23.75 -6.55 10.51
CA GLN A 383 24.81 -5.53 10.60
C GLN A 383 24.23 -4.13 10.85
N ASP A 384 23.13 -3.77 10.16
CA ASP A 384 22.42 -2.50 10.36
C ASP A 384 21.84 -2.34 11.79
N ALA A 385 21.61 -3.43 12.51
CA ALA A 385 21.13 -3.40 13.90
C ALA A 385 22.24 -3.06 14.91
N ILE A 386 23.52 -3.17 14.53
CA ILE A 386 24.67 -2.84 15.41
C ILE A 386 24.60 -1.37 15.83
N GLY A 387 24.65 -1.13 17.14
CA GLY A 387 24.54 0.21 17.74
C GLY A 387 23.14 0.84 17.65
N LYS A 388 22.13 0.04 17.27
CA LYS A 388 20.72 0.43 17.24
C LYS A 388 19.84 -0.46 18.12
N ALA A 389 20.24 -1.71 18.33
CA ALA A 389 19.63 -2.62 19.29
C ALA A 389 20.70 -3.17 20.23
N ASP A 390 20.30 -3.47 21.48
CA ASP A 390 21.14 -4.15 22.46
C ASP A 390 21.02 -5.68 22.30
N ILE A 391 19.84 -6.15 21.88
CA ILE A 391 19.52 -7.57 21.70
C ILE A 391 18.73 -7.74 20.43
N VAL A 392 19.06 -8.75 19.63
CA VAL A 392 18.25 -9.19 18.49
C VAL A 392 17.66 -10.57 18.81
N LEU A 393 16.34 -10.68 18.74
CA LEU A 393 15.60 -11.94 18.82
C LEU A 393 15.07 -12.28 17.44
N THR A 394 15.30 -13.50 16.96
CA THR A 394 14.91 -13.85 15.60
C THR A 394 14.44 -15.29 15.49
N THR A 395 13.48 -15.52 14.59
CA THR A 395 12.98 -16.84 14.18
C THR A 395 12.64 -16.82 12.71
N GLY A 396 12.66 -17.96 12.08
CA GLY A 396 12.42 -18.13 10.65
C GLY A 396 13.56 -18.87 9.96
N GLU A 397 13.52 -18.94 8.66
CA GLU A 397 14.52 -19.63 7.83
C GLU A 397 15.89 -18.94 7.92
N PHE A 398 15.89 -17.59 7.94
CA PHE A 398 17.11 -16.77 7.87
C PHE A 398 17.59 -16.27 9.23
N ARG A 399 17.17 -16.87 10.35
CA ARG A 399 17.55 -16.46 11.71
C ARG A 399 19.08 -16.46 11.96
N GLU A 400 19.79 -17.43 11.37
CA GLU A 400 21.25 -17.53 11.53
C GLU A 400 21.98 -16.45 10.71
N ASP A 401 21.38 -15.97 9.60
CA ASP A 401 21.96 -14.88 8.81
C ASP A 401 21.88 -13.54 9.56
N TYR A 402 20.78 -13.26 10.29
CA TYR A 402 20.72 -12.14 11.22
C TYR A 402 21.84 -12.23 12.29
N LYS A 403 22.06 -13.44 12.86
CA LYS A 403 23.10 -13.67 13.84
C LYS A 403 24.50 -13.48 13.26
N SER A 404 24.73 -13.89 12.03
CA SER A 404 25.98 -13.66 11.32
C SER A 404 26.27 -12.16 11.19
N GLY A 405 25.25 -11.34 10.94
CA GLY A 405 25.36 -9.89 10.83
C GLY A 405 25.51 -9.16 12.16
N PHE A 406 24.65 -9.45 13.15
CA PHE A 406 24.61 -8.71 14.43
C PHE A 406 25.63 -9.23 15.46
N GLY A 407 25.86 -10.55 15.52
CA GLY A 407 26.85 -11.17 16.40
C GLY A 407 26.26 -11.88 17.63
N LYS A 408 27.05 -11.92 18.72
CA LYS A 408 26.79 -12.77 19.90
C LYS A 408 25.51 -12.45 20.69
N ASP A 409 25.04 -11.21 20.63
CA ASP A 409 23.83 -10.76 21.35
C ASP A 409 22.55 -11.06 20.55
N THR A 410 22.64 -11.95 19.57
CA THR A 410 21.48 -12.52 18.85
C THR A 410 21.04 -13.82 19.50
N VAL A 411 19.75 -13.92 19.82
CA VAL A 411 19.12 -15.17 20.26
C VAL A 411 18.22 -15.69 19.14
N THR A 412 18.53 -16.89 18.65
CA THR A 412 17.77 -17.54 17.57
C THR A 412 16.81 -18.58 18.13
N PHE A 413 15.61 -18.68 17.55
CA PHE A 413 14.56 -19.62 17.98
C PHE A 413 14.12 -20.49 16.81
N ASN A 414 13.73 -21.74 17.10
CA ASN A 414 13.24 -22.65 16.05
C ASN A 414 11.79 -22.33 15.65
N CYS A 415 11.01 -21.72 16.53
CA CYS A 415 9.65 -21.33 16.23
C CYS A 415 9.23 -20.06 16.98
N LYS A 416 8.15 -19.45 16.49
CA LYS A 416 7.58 -18.22 17.05
C LYS A 416 7.12 -18.36 18.51
N GLU A 417 6.64 -19.55 18.92
CA GLU A 417 6.20 -19.79 20.29
C GLU A 417 7.36 -19.78 21.29
N GLU A 418 8.51 -20.37 20.95
CA GLU A 418 9.72 -20.28 21.78
C GLU A 418 10.14 -18.84 21.97
N LEU A 419 10.16 -18.06 20.89
CA LEU A 419 10.51 -16.64 20.92
C LEU A 419 9.55 -15.85 21.81
N LYS A 420 8.23 -16.05 21.67
CA LYS A 420 7.20 -15.39 22.51
C LYS A 420 7.44 -15.64 23.99
N ASN A 421 7.60 -16.92 24.37
CA ASN A 421 7.82 -17.31 25.76
C ASN A 421 9.11 -16.71 26.32
N TYR A 422 10.17 -16.71 25.53
CA TYR A 422 11.44 -16.10 25.93
C TYR A 422 11.29 -14.58 26.11
N LEU A 423 10.68 -13.90 25.17
CA LEU A 423 10.48 -12.44 25.19
C LEU A 423 9.66 -12.01 26.42
N CYS A 424 8.56 -12.71 26.74
CA CYS A 424 7.76 -12.41 27.93
C CYS A 424 8.56 -12.45 29.24
N ASN A 425 9.53 -13.37 29.35
CA ASN A 425 10.42 -13.47 30.52
C ASN A 425 11.61 -12.50 30.47
N LEU A 426 11.94 -11.98 29.30
CA LEU A 426 13.06 -11.08 29.10
C LEU A 426 12.72 -9.62 29.40
N ILE A 427 11.47 -9.20 29.11
CA ILE A 427 11.01 -7.80 29.22
C ILE A 427 11.23 -7.26 30.62
N LYS A 428 11.78 -6.04 30.70
CA LYS A 428 12.04 -5.29 31.92
C LYS A 428 11.54 -3.85 31.77
N ASP A 429 11.47 -3.17 32.90
CA ASP A 429 11.12 -1.76 32.94
C ASP A 429 12.06 -0.91 32.11
N GLY A 430 11.49 -0.06 31.27
CA GLY A 430 12.20 0.82 30.36
C GLY A 430 12.62 0.19 29.02
N ASP A 431 12.22 -1.06 28.73
CA ASP A 431 12.54 -1.68 27.44
C ASP A 431 11.77 -1.04 26.28
N VAL A 432 12.43 -0.93 25.13
CA VAL A 432 11.79 -0.59 23.85
C VAL A 432 11.95 -1.75 22.90
N ILE A 433 10.83 -2.26 22.40
CA ILE A 433 10.76 -3.51 21.67
C ILE A 433 10.24 -3.24 20.25
N LEU A 434 11.10 -3.32 19.24
CA LEU A 434 10.70 -3.30 17.84
C LEU A 434 10.30 -4.71 17.41
N VAL A 435 9.11 -4.87 16.83
CA VAL A 435 8.66 -6.15 16.24
C VAL A 435 8.39 -5.95 14.75
N LYS A 436 9.14 -6.67 13.88
CA LYS A 436 9.03 -6.52 12.43
C LYS A 436 9.33 -7.80 11.67
N ALA A 437 8.46 -8.16 10.73
CA ALA A 437 8.61 -9.29 9.82
C ALA A 437 7.76 -9.11 8.55
N SER A 438 7.95 -9.99 7.57
CA SER A 438 7.06 -10.09 6.41
C SER A 438 5.64 -10.48 6.82
N ARG A 439 4.65 -10.15 5.99
CA ARG A 439 3.24 -10.39 6.27
C ARG A 439 2.92 -11.87 6.53
N SER A 440 3.60 -12.78 5.82
CA SER A 440 3.41 -14.22 5.96
C SER A 440 3.83 -14.76 7.33
N ALA A 441 4.77 -14.11 8.02
CA ALA A 441 5.26 -14.53 9.33
C ALA A 441 4.27 -14.25 10.47
N LYS A 442 3.29 -13.35 10.26
CA LYS A 442 2.24 -12.99 11.24
C LYS A 442 2.80 -12.63 12.62
N PHE A 443 3.75 -11.70 12.66
CA PHE A 443 4.40 -11.27 13.90
C PHE A 443 3.50 -10.39 14.78
N GLU A 444 2.36 -9.93 14.26
CA GLU A 444 1.30 -9.32 15.08
C GLU A 444 0.83 -10.22 16.23
N ASP A 445 1.01 -11.54 16.14
CA ASP A 445 0.73 -12.48 17.25
C ASP A 445 1.71 -12.30 18.41
N ILE A 446 2.98 -11.93 18.13
CA ILE A 446 3.97 -11.61 19.16
C ILE A 446 3.57 -10.30 19.85
N VAL A 447 3.19 -9.28 19.06
CA VAL A 447 2.76 -7.98 19.59
C VAL A 447 1.58 -8.16 20.53
N LYS A 448 0.51 -8.86 20.11
CA LYS A 448 -0.67 -9.14 20.95
C LYS A 448 -0.33 -9.88 22.25
N ASN A 449 0.64 -10.80 22.18
CA ASN A 449 1.04 -11.58 23.35
C ASN A 449 1.74 -10.71 24.39
N ILE A 450 2.69 -9.86 24.01
CA ILE A 450 3.38 -8.97 24.94
C ILE A 450 2.54 -7.74 25.32
N GLU A 451 1.56 -7.35 24.51
CA GLU A 451 0.60 -6.31 24.84
C GLU A 451 -0.34 -6.73 25.98
N ALA A 452 -0.56 -8.02 26.15
CA ALA A 452 -1.40 -8.59 27.22
C ALA A 452 -0.68 -8.66 28.59
N LEU A 453 0.64 -8.36 28.64
CA LEU A 453 1.41 -8.25 29.90
C LEU A 453 1.10 -6.90 30.58
#